data_4a20c41a8b57e6b5a18588334597e681
#
_entry.id   4a20c41a8b57e6b5a18588334597e681
#
_cell.length_a   1.000
_cell.length_b   1.000
_cell.length_c   1.000
_cell.angle_alpha   90.00
_cell.angle_beta   90.00
_cell.angle_gamma   90.00
#
_symmetry.space_group_name_H-M   'P 1'
#
loop_
_entity.id
_entity.type
_entity.pdbx_description
1 polymer ?
#
loop_
_entity_poly.entity_id
_entity_poly.type
_entity_poly.pdbx_seq_one_letter_code
_entity_poly.pdbx_strand_id
1 'polypeptide(L)'
;METTTITMIAILVVIALLLVWLSLSMAATEGAVGRVTRASLNNLILEIQTDTEASQFIRDKKIKRIHKVQRLIADRYATAGSCAFFRITCNVLDGVLVAAIASLCDAPLWAGLLVGFVFALVVAVISLLVRPRSAGASKPVDLMLKHADAASVAVALTPFAKIGGQKDAKRHSNDLSDDEELEKIQLEQGRATIDRLVEANDFDPEVSEML
;
A
#
# COMPACT_ATOMS: atom_id res chain seq x y z
N MET A 1 -26.98 -32.01 8.95
CA MET A 1 -26.92 -30.54 8.66
C MET A 1 -27.91 -30.25 7.55
N GLU A 2 -28.81 -29.31 7.75
CA GLU A 2 -29.75 -28.90 6.72
C GLU A 2 -29.02 -28.20 5.56
N THR A 3 -29.53 -28.32 4.35
CA THR A 3 -28.93 -27.69 3.16
C THR A 3 -28.74 -26.15 3.33
N THR A 4 -29.62 -25.52 4.10
CA THR A 4 -29.57 -24.12 4.49
C THR A 4 -28.32 -23.76 5.31
N THR A 5 -27.95 -24.61 6.28
CA THR A 5 -26.75 -24.43 7.13
C THR A 5 -25.46 -24.52 6.30
N ILE A 6 -25.40 -25.51 5.38
CA ILE A 6 -24.24 -25.67 4.49
C ILE A 6 -24.08 -24.46 3.60
N THR A 7 -25.18 -23.95 3.04
CA THR A 7 -25.14 -22.73 2.19
C THR A 7 -24.69 -21.50 2.97
N MET A 8 -25.17 -21.32 4.20
CA MET A 8 -24.71 -20.22 5.07
C MET A 8 -23.21 -20.31 5.37
N ILE A 9 -22.71 -21.49 5.73
CA ILE A 9 -21.29 -21.70 5.98
C ILE A 9 -20.46 -21.35 4.74
N ALA A 10 -20.88 -21.82 3.55
CA ALA A 10 -20.19 -21.53 2.31
C ALA A 10 -20.10 -20.01 2.04
N ILE A 11 -21.18 -19.27 2.24
CA ILE A 11 -21.20 -17.82 2.08
C ILE A 11 -20.26 -17.14 3.08
N LEU A 12 -20.29 -17.54 4.36
CA LEU A 12 -19.42 -16.96 5.39
C LEU A 12 -17.94 -17.23 5.11
N VAL A 13 -17.59 -18.43 4.61
CA VAL A 13 -16.21 -18.77 4.20
C VAL A 13 -15.75 -17.88 3.05
N VAL A 14 -16.59 -17.64 2.04
CA VAL A 14 -16.25 -16.75 0.92
C VAL A 14 -16.02 -15.33 1.42
N ILE A 15 -16.86 -14.82 2.32
CA ILE A 15 -16.71 -13.50 2.91
C ILE A 15 -15.40 -13.42 3.70
N ALA A 16 -15.08 -14.42 4.53
CA ALA A 16 -13.84 -14.46 5.28
C ALA A 16 -12.60 -14.44 4.36
N LEU A 17 -12.59 -15.23 3.29
CA LEU A 17 -11.50 -15.23 2.31
C LEU A 17 -11.33 -13.84 1.63
N LEU A 18 -12.43 -13.17 1.33
CA LEU A 18 -12.40 -11.80 0.78
C LEU A 18 -11.82 -10.79 1.79
N LEU A 19 -12.18 -10.90 3.08
CA LEU A 19 -11.64 -10.03 4.13
C LEU A 19 -10.15 -10.28 4.36
N VAL A 20 -9.69 -11.54 4.38
CA VAL A 20 -8.26 -11.88 4.45
C VAL A 20 -7.52 -11.27 3.26
N TRP A 21 -8.03 -11.44 2.04
CA TRP A 21 -7.41 -10.84 0.84
C TRP A 21 -7.35 -9.30 0.94
N LEU A 22 -8.41 -8.66 1.41
CA LEU A 22 -8.47 -7.22 1.60
C LEU A 22 -7.47 -6.76 2.68
N SER A 23 -7.40 -7.48 3.81
CA SER A 23 -6.44 -7.23 4.89
C SER A 23 -4.99 -7.26 4.39
N LEU A 24 -4.62 -8.30 3.62
CA LEU A 24 -3.29 -8.43 3.03
C LEU A 24 -3.00 -7.33 2.00
N SER A 25 -3.99 -6.95 1.20
CA SER A 25 -3.88 -5.84 0.24
C SER A 25 -3.63 -4.51 0.96
N MET A 26 -4.30 -4.27 2.09
CA MET A 26 -4.08 -3.06 2.90
C MET A 26 -2.70 -3.07 3.56
N ALA A 27 -2.23 -4.23 4.05
CA ALA A 27 -0.88 -4.36 4.61
C ALA A 27 0.21 -4.05 3.57
N ALA A 28 0.05 -4.54 2.34
CA ALA A 28 0.97 -4.26 1.24
C ALA A 28 0.96 -2.78 0.84
N THR A 29 -0.23 -2.17 0.78
CA THR A 29 -0.40 -0.74 0.46
C THR A 29 0.21 0.16 1.54
N GLU A 30 0.02 -0.15 2.82
CA GLU A 30 0.63 0.54 3.95
C GLU A 30 2.16 0.55 3.84
N GLY A 31 2.76 -0.59 3.46
CA GLY A 31 4.20 -0.70 3.22
C GLY A 31 4.70 0.07 1.99
N ALA A 32 3.88 0.19 0.96
CA ALA A 32 4.23 0.87 -0.29
C ALA A 32 4.12 2.41 -0.19
N VAL A 33 3.15 2.93 0.58
CA VAL A 33 2.93 4.39 0.74
C VAL A 33 4.19 5.12 1.18
N GLY A 34 4.98 4.54 2.10
CA GLY A 34 6.22 5.15 2.59
C GLY A 34 7.37 5.17 1.57
N ARG A 35 7.29 4.38 0.49
CA ARG A 35 8.37 4.19 -0.49
C ARG A 35 8.12 4.86 -1.83
N VAL A 36 6.89 5.24 -2.12
CA VAL A 36 6.53 5.92 -3.37
C VAL A 36 6.84 7.40 -3.25
N THR A 37 7.67 7.93 -4.16
CA THR A 37 8.02 9.35 -4.24
C THR A 37 7.19 10.06 -5.31
N ARG A 38 7.02 11.38 -5.17
CA ARG A 38 6.37 12.20 -6.19
C ARG A 38 7.15 12.18 -7.51
N ALA A 39 8.48 12.17 -7.41
CA ALA A 39 9.36 12.12 -8.58
C ALA A 39 9.14 10.85 -9.39
N SER A 40 9.05 9.67 -8.74
CA SER A 40 8.79 8.40 -9.44
C SER A 40 7.44 8.39 -10.17
N LEU A 41 6.41 9.04 -9.61
CA LEU A 41 5.10 9.16 -10.27
C LEU A 41 5.11 10.15 -11.43
N ASN A 42 5.85 11.27 -11.31
CA ASN A 42 5.99 12.23 -12.39
C ASN A 42 6.76 11.63 -13.58
N ASN A 43 7.83 10.88 -13.31
CA ASN A 43 8.57 10.16 -14.36
C ASN A 43 7.67 9.15 -15.08
N LEU A 44 6.83 8.43 -14.34
CA LEU A 44 5.87 7.50 -14.93
C LEU A 44 4.80 8.22 -15.79
N ILE A 45 4.36 9.43 -15.40
CA ILE A 45 3.45 10.24 -16.22
C ILE A 45 4.13 10.62 -17.55
N LEU A 46 5.39 11.07 -17.51
CA LEU A 46 6.14 11.41 -18.70
C LEU A 46 6.32 10.19 -19.62
N GLU A 47 6.66 9.04 -19.06
CA GLU A 47 6.78 7.79 -19.82
C GLU A 47 5.46 7.44 -20.52
N ILE A 48 4.32 7.52 -19.82
CA ILE A 48 3.00 7.24 -20.40
C ILE A 48 2.61 8.27 -21.46
N GLN A 49 3.03 9.53 -21.33
CA GLN A 49 2.75 10.59 -22.30
C GLN A 49 3.57 10.42 -23.59
N THR A 50 4.80 9.91 -23.47
CA THR A 50 5.69 9.64 -24.60
C THR A 50 5.39 8.32 -25.31
N ASP A 51 4.63 7.41 -24.67
CA ASP A 51 4.21 6.15 -25.30
C ASP A 51 3.16 6.41 -26.39
N THR A 52 3.63 6.35 -27.64
CA THR A 52 2.80 6.59 -28.85
C THR A 52 1.97 5.37 -29.23
N GLU A 53 2.30 4.17 -28.75
CA GLU A 53 1.60 2.93 -29.11
C GLU A 53 0.30 2.75 -28.31
N ALA A 54 0.21 3.32 -27.12
CA ALA A 54 -0.97 3.17 -26.28
C ALA A 54 -2.13 4.05 -26.75
N SER A 55 -3.34 3.48 -26.81
CA SER A 55 -4.57 4.24 -27.07
C SER A 55 -4.74 5.37 -26.06
N GLN A 56 -5.21 6.55 -26.54
CA GLN A 56 -5.44 7.74 -25.71
C GLN A 56 -6.31 7.43 -24.49
N PHE A 57 -7.34 6.60 -24.64
CA PHE A 57 -8.22 6.17 -23.54
C PHE A 57 -7.46 5.41 -22.45
N ILE A 58 -6.51 4.54 -22.82
CA ILE A 58 -5.68 3.78 -21.86
C ILE A 58 -4.73 4.72 -21.13
N ARG A 59 -4.12 5.67 -21.83
CA ARG A 59 -3.24 6.70 -21.25
C ARG A 59 -4.00 7.53 -20.21
N ASP A 60 -5.15 8.07 -20.56
CA ASP A 60 -5.98 8.89 -19.65
C ASP A 60 -6.41 8.11 -18.40
N LYS A 61 -6.73 6.83 -18.56
CA LYS A 61 -7.08 5.97 -17.42
C LYS A 61 -5.90 5.72 -16.49
N LYS A 62 -4.70 5.50 -17.04
CA LYS A 62 -3.45 5.33 -16.25
C LYS A 62 -3.11 6.64 -15.54
N ILE A 63 -3.14 7.78 -16.22
CA ILE A 63 -2.85 9.10 -15.65
C ILE A 63 -3.82 9.43 -14.51
N LYS A 64 -5.12 9.18 -14.67
CA LYS A 64 -6.11 9.36 -13.59
C LYS A 64 -5.79 8.52 -12.35
N ARG A 65 -5.32 7.28 -12.54
CA ARG A 65 -4.87 6.43 -11.41
C ARG A 65 -3.63 7.00 -10.73
N ILE A 66 -2.66 7.50 -11.49
CA ILE A 66 -1.45 8.13 -10.94
C ILE A 66 -1.82 9.36 -10.12
N HIS A 67 -2.69 10.24 -10.63
CA HIS A 67 -3.16 11.39 -9.85
C HIS A 67 -3.90 10.98 -8.56
N LYS A 68 -4.61 9.84 -8.57
CA LYS A 68 -5.21 9.30 -7.36
C LYS A 68 -4.14 8.88 -6.34
N VAL A 69 -3.09 8.19 -6.80
CA VAL A 69 -1.95 7.82 -5.95
C VAL A 69 -1.23 9.06 -5.43
N GLN A 70 -1.02 10.09 -6.26
CA GLN A 70 -0.42 11.36 -5.83
C GLN A 70 -1.20 12.01 -4.68
N ARG A 71 -2.54 11.96 -4.71
CA ARG A 71 -3.38 12.45 -3.60
C ARG A 71 -3.22 11.61 -2.33
N LEU A 72 -3.09 10.28 -2.47
CA LEU A 72 -2.88 9.39 -1.33
C LEU A 72 -1.53 9.59 -0.67
N ILE A 73 -0.46 9.83 -1.45
CA ILE A 73 0.88 10.12 -0.90
C ILE A 73 1.04 11.57 -0.45
N ALA A 74 0.14 12.49 -0.83
CA ALA A 74 0.15 13.86 -0.29
C ALA A 74 -0.06 13.87 1.22
N ASP A 75 -0.81 12.89 1.76
CA ASP A 75 -0.99 12.68 3.19
C ASP A 75 -0.67 11.22 3.52
N ARG A 76 0.63 10.92 3.56
CA ARG A 76 1.16 9.55 3.78
C ARG A 76 0.71 8.98 5.11
N TYR A 77 0.74 9.79 6.18
CA TYR A 77 0.38 9.35 7.53
C TYR A 77 -1.10 9.01 7.64
N ALA A 78 -1.98 9.86 7.12
CA ALA A 78 -3.40 9.57 7.09
C ALA A 78 -3.72 8.33 6.24
N THR A 79 -3.07 8.18 5.09
CA THR A 79 -3.27 7.02 4.20
C THR A 79 -2.77 5.74 4.86
N ALA A 80 -1.56 5.74 5.44
CA ALA A 80 -1.01 4.58 6.14
C ALA A 80 -1.87 4.22 7.37
N GLY A 81 -2.26 5.21 8.17
CA GLY A 81 -3.14 5.03 9.33
C GLY A 81 -4.51 4.46 8.96
N SER A 82 -5.10 4.94 7.86
CA SER A 82 -6.38 4.42 7.35
C SER A 82 -6.24 2.97 6.87
N CYS A 83 -5.18 2.64 6.15
CA CYS A 83 -4.91 1.26 5.72
C CYS A 83 -4.69 0.32 6.91
N ALA A 84 -3.94 0.78 7.95
CA ALA A 84 -3.72 0.02 9.17
C ALA A 84 -5.04 -0.22 9.93
N PHE A 85 -5.88 0.81 10.10
CA PHE A 85 -7.18 0.70 10.73
C PHE A 85 -8.08 -0.29 9.99
N PHE A 86 -8.17 -0.19 8.67
CA PHE A 86 -8.98 -1.08 7.85
C PHE A 86 -8.50 -2.52 7.94
N ARG A 87 -7.19 -2.74 7.94
CA ARG A 87 -6.57 -4.06 8.14
C ARG A 87 -6.97 -4.68 9.49
N ILE A 88 -6.86 -3.91 10.58
CA ILE A 88 -7.24 -4.37 11.91
C ILE A 88 -8.72 -4.72 11.95
N THR A 89 -9.58 -3.87 11.38
CA THR A 89 -11.02 -4.11 11.31
C THR A 89 -11.34 -5.39 10.54
N CYS A 90 -10.71 -5.62 9.38
CA CYS A 90 -10.87 -6.87 8.62
C CYS A 90 -10.45 -8.09 9.45
N ASN A 91 -9.31 -8.02 10.15
CA ASN A 91 -8.82 -9.15 10.96
C ASN A 91 -9.77 -9.48 12.13
N VAL A 92 -10.34 -8.43 12.78
CA VAL A 92 -11.33 -8.65 13.86
C VAL A 92 -12.60 -9.29 13.29
N LEU A 93 -13.09 -8.78 12.15
CA LEU A 93 -14.28 -9.34 11.49
C LEU A 93 -14.04 -10.79 11.06
N ASP A 94 -12.87 -11.12 10.55
CA ASP A 94 -12.49 -12.49 10.21
C ASP A 94 -12.54 -13.41 11.42
N GLY A 95 -11.98 -12.98 12.55
CA GLY A 95 -12.05 -13.75 13.80
C GLY A 95 -13.49 -14.03 14.24
N VAL A 96 -14.37 -13.00 14.15
CA VAL A 96 -15.80 -13.15 14.49
C VAL A 96 -16.51 -14.10 13.51
N LEU A 97 -16.22 -13.98 12.20
CA LEU A 97 -16.81 -14.88 11.18
C LEU A 97 -16.40 -16.33 11.39
N VAL A 98 -15.12 -16.58 11.68
CA VAL A 98 -14.63 -17.94 11.97
C VAL A 98 -15.27 -18.50 13.24
N ALA A 99 -15.44 -17.68 14.29
CA ALA A 99 -16.16 -18.08 15.50
C ALA A 99 -17.64 -18.42 15.20
N ALA A 100 -18.30 -17.61 14.34
CA ALA A 100 -19.67 -17.87 13.91
C ALA A 100 -19.80 -19.19 13.10
N ILE A 101 -18.85 -19.45 12.19
CA ILE A 101 -18.80 -20.70 11.42
C ILE A 101 -18.64 -21.91 12.37
N ALA A 102 -17.75 -21.81 13.35
CA ALA A 102 -17.55 -22.87 14.34
C ALA A 102 -18.83 -23.14 15.16
N SER A 103 -19.56 -22.08 15.54
CA SER A 103 -20.85 -22.20 16.24
C SER A 103 -21.92 -22.87 15.37
N LEU A 104 -21.95 -22.61 14.05
CA LEU A 104 -22.85 -23.27 13.12
C LEU A 104 -22.51 -24.77 12.92
N CYS A 105 -21.29 -25.17 13.28
CA CYS A 105 -20.84 -26.56 13.30
C CYS A 105 -21.03 -27.24 14.66
N ASP A 106 -21.92 -26.73 15.52
CA ASP A 106 -22.24 -27.25 16.87
C ASP A 106 -21.05 -27.21 17.86
N ALA A 107 -20.01 -26.42 17.56
CA ALA A 107 -18.91 -26.20 18.50
C ALA A 107 -19.37 -25.36 19.71
N PRO A 108 -18.90 -25.65 20.93
CA PRO A 108 -19.21 -24.83 22.07
C PRO A 108 -18.63 -23.41 21.88
N LEU A 109 -19.35 -22.41 22.38
CA LEU A 109 -19.04 -20.96 22.13
C LEU A 109 -17.59 -20.61 22.47
N TRP A 110 -17.05 -21.13 23.56
CA TRP A 110 -15.67 -20.89 23.97
C TRP A 110 -14.64 -21.44 22.99
N ALA A 111 -14.91 -22.61 22.38
CA ALA A 111 -14.03 -23.21 21.37
C ALA A 111 -14.10 -22.40 20.06
N GLY A 112 -15.30 -21.96 19.65
CA GLY A 112 -15.46 -21.07 18.49
C GLY A 112 -14.68 -19.76 18.64
N LEU A 113 -14.77 -19.11 19.81
CA LEU A 113 -14.02 -17.89 20.11
C LEU A 113 -12.50 -18.11 20.10
N LEU A 114 -12.03 -19.23 20.65
CA LEU A 114 -10.62 -19.57 20.66
C LEU A 114 -10.08 -19.79 19.24
N VAL A 115 -10.81 -20.54 18.41
CA VAL A 115 -10.44 -20.78 17.01
C VAL A 115 -10.45 -19.46 16.22
N GLY A 116 -11.46 -18.60 16.40
CA GLY A 116 -11.54 -17.30 15.76
C GLY A 116 -10.37 -16.38 16.17
N PHE A 117 -10.01 -16.37 17.44
CA PHE A 117 -8.86 -15.62 17.95
C PHE A 117 -7.54 -16.11 17.36
N VAL A 118 -7.28 -17.42 17.37
CA VAL A 118 -6.06 -18.00 16.79
C VAL A 118 -5.98 -17.70 15.30
N PHE A 119 -7.10 -17.82 14.58
CA PHE A 119 -7.16 -17.49 13.16
C PHE A 119 -6.80 -16.02 12.90
N ALA A 120 -7.42 -15.07 13.63
CA ALA A 120 -7.13 -13.65 13.51
C ALA A 120 -5.67 -13.33 13.82
N LEU A 121 -5.07 -14.01 14.80
CA LEU A 121 -3.65 -13.88 15.15
C LEU A 121 -2.75 -14.36 14.01
N VAL A 122 -3.05 -15.52 13.43
CA VAL A 122 -2.30 -16.07 12.27
C VAL A 122 -2.37 -15.10 11.08
N VAL A 123 -3.55 -14.58 10.74
CA VAL A 123 -3.71 -13.59 9.66
C VAL A 123 -2.93 -12.31 9.97
N ALA A 124 -2.95 -11.85 11.22
CA ALA A 124 -2.18 -10.67 11.65
C ALA A 124 -0.67 -10.90 11.48
N VAL A 125 -0.15 -12.06 11.87
CA VAL A 125 1.27 -12.42 11.69
C VAL A 125 1.63 -12.48 10.21
N ILE A 126 0.81 -13.13 9.38
CA ILE A 126 1.03 -13.18 7.92
C ILE A 126 1.06 -11.76 7.33
N SER A 127 0.13 -10.88 7.74
CA SER A 127 0.08 -9.52 7.26
C SER A 127 1.31 -8.69 7.66
N LEU A 128 1.92 -8.97 8.81
CA LEU A 128 3.19 -8.38 9.22
C LEU A 128 4.36 -8.88 8.35
N LEU A 129 4.36 -10.14 7.95
CA LEU A 129 5.40 -10.71 7.09
C LEU A 129 5.29 -10.20 5.65
N VAL A 130 4.07 -9.97 5.15
CA VAL A 130 3.83 -9.43 3.80
C VAL A 130 4.25 -7.96 3.68
N ARG A 131 4.14 -7.18 4.77
CA ARG A 131 4.46 -5.75 4.80
C ARG A 131 5.90 -5.39 4.39
N PRO A 132 6.96 -6.05 4.86
CA PRO A 132 8.34 -5.61 4.57
C PRO A 132 9.03 -6.30 3.39
N ARG A 133 8.61 -7.47 2.95
CA ARG A 133 9.51 -8.35 2.19
C ARG A 133 9.17 -8.68 0.75
N SER A 134 7.92 -8.67 0.30
CA SER A 134 7.67 -9.29 -0.98
C SER A 134 7.38 -8.35 -2.15
N ALA A 135 6.27 -7.67 -2.17
CA ALA A 135 5.85 -6.93 -3.36
C ALA A 135 6.12 -5.42 -3.24
N GLY A 136 6.04 -4.87 -2.03
CA GLY A 136 6.21 -3.43 -1.79
C GLY A 136 7.67 -2.95 -1.89
N ALA A 137 8.64 -3.87 -1.88
CA ALA A 137 10.07 -3.51 -1.96
C ALA A 137 10.58 -3.41 -3.40
N SER A 138 10.08 -4.26 -4.32
CA SER A 138 10.58 -4.32 -5.69
C SER A 138 9.84 -3.40 -6.66
N LYS A 139 8.54 -3.16 -6.46
CA LYS A 139 7.71 -2.31 -7.34
C LYS A 139 6.62 -1.57 -6.55
N PRO A 140 6.98 -0.61 -5.68
CA PRO A 140 6.01 0.07 -4.82
C PRO A 140 4.98 0.88 -5.61
N VAL A 141 5.37 1.46 -6.75
CA VAL A 141 4.50 2.25 -7.61
C VAL A 141 3.41 1.38 -8.24
N ASP A 142 3.77 0.23 -8.80
CA ASP A 142 2.81 -0.69 -9.44
C ASP A 142 1.80 -1.21 -8.42
N LEU A 143 2.26 -1.51 -7.21
CA LEU A 143 1.42 -1.98 -6.13
C LEU A 143 0.44 -0.92 -5.67
N MET A 144 0.90 0.32 -5.50
CA MET A 144 0.03 1.46 -5.18
C MET A 144 -0.99 1.73 -6.29
N LEU A 145 -0.60 1.65 -7.57
CA LEU A 145 -1.52 1.80 -8.69
C LEU A 145 -2.57 0.70 -8.72
N LYS A 146 -2.19 -0.55 -8.40
CA LYS A 146 -3.11 -1.68 -8.36
C LYS A 146 -4.17 -1.53 -7.27
N HIS A 147 -3.78 -1.05 -6.09
CA HIS A 147 -4.64 -0.94 -4.91
C HIS A 147 -5.14 0.48 -4.61
N ALA A 148 -4.91 1.46 -5.52
CA ALA A 148 -5.27 2.86 -5.34
C ALA A 148 -6.76 3.06 -5.03
N ASP A 149 -7.64 2.26 -5.66
CA ASP A 149 -9.09 2.36 -5.44
C ASP A 149 -9.46 1.88 -4.03
N ALA A 150 -8.93 0.74 -3.60
CA ALA A 150 -9.17 0.21 -2.26
C ALA A 150 -8.61 1.14 -1.17
N ALA A 151 -7.39 1.66 -1.35
CA ALA A 151 -6.78 2.64 -0.45
C ALA A 151 -7.62 3.93 -0.35
N SER A 152 -8.13 4.43 -1.49
CA SER A 152 -8.97 5.63 -1.49
C SER A 152 -10.29 5.43 -0.74
N VAL A 153 -10.89 4.24 -0.85
CA VAL A 153 -12.08 3.86 -0.09
C VAL A 153 -11.76 3.77 1.39
N ALA A 154 -10.63 3.15 1.77
CA ALA A 154 -10.20 3.07 3.15
C ALA A 154 -10.02 4.47 3.77
N VAL A 155 -9.35 5.40 3.08
CA VAL A 155 -9.20 6.80 3.52
C VAL A 155 -10.55 7.52 3.62
N ALA A 156 -11.47 7.29 2.68
CA ALA A 156 -12.79 7.91 2.70
C ALA A 156 -13.68 7.41 3.86
N LEU A 157 -13.56 6.12 4.20
CA LEU A 157 -14.33 5.49 5.29
C LEU A 157 -13.73 5.72 6.68
N THR A 158 -12.50 6.26 6.77
CA THR A 158 -11.82 6.49 8.05
C THR A 158 -11.89 7.98 8.41
N PRO A 159 -12.95 8.44 9.11
CA PRO A 159 -13.10 9.87 9.43
C PRO A 159 -12.01 10.40 10.36
N PHE A 160 -11.36 9.52 11.14
CA PHE A 160 -10.30 9.86 12.07
C PHE A 160 -8.97 10.25 11.40
N ALA A 161 -8.75 9.85 10.15
CA ALA A 161 -7.56 10.22 9.39
C ALA A 161 -7.43 11.74 9.24
N LYS A 162 -8.57 12.46 9.18
CA LYS A 162 -8.60 13.93 9.08
C LYS A 162 -8.35 14.65 10.40
N ILE A 163 -8.59 13.99 11.54
CA ILE A 163 -8.42 14.59 12.87
C ILE A 163 -6.95 14.60 13.30
N GLY A 164 -6.17 13.59 12.89
CA GLY A 164 -4.71 13.54 13.10
C GLY A 164 -3.93 14.50 12.21
N GLY A 165 -4.36 14.69 10.97
CA GLY A 165 -3.64 15.46 9.94
C GLY A 165 -3.50 16.94 10.23
N GLN A 166 -4.35 17.54 11.07
CA GLN A 166 -4.27 18.96 11.37
C GLN A 166 -3.11 19.33 12.32
N LYS A 167 -2.63 18.39 13.15
CA LYS A 167 -1.41 18.57 13.96
C LYS A 167 -0.13 18.26 13.17
N ASP A 168 -0.22 17.40 12.17
CA ASP A 168 0.92 16.98 11.35
C ASP A 168 1.16 17.88 10.14
N ALA A 169 0.21 18.76 9.77
CA ALA A 169 0.42 19.75 8.71
C ALA A 169 1.61 20.69 9.01
N LYS A 170 1.90 20.97 10.30
CA LYS A 170 3.12 21.68 10.72
C LYS A 170 4.39 20.81 10.66
N ARG A 171 4.29 19.49 10.81
CA ARG A 171 5.39 18.56 10.59
C ARG A 171 5.66 18.33 9.10
N HIS A 172 4.61 18.40 8.29
CA HIS A 172 4.71 18.21 6.83
C HIS A 172 5.53 19.28 6.11
N SER A 173 5.66 20.48 6.67
CA SER A 173 6.63 21.47 6.15
C SER A 173 8.08 21.02 6.37
N ASN A 174 8.33 20.22 7.42
CA ASN A 174 9.64 19.61 7.68
C ASN A 174 9.87 18.37 6.79
N ASP A 175 8.84 17.52 6.56
CA ASP A 175 8.96 16.35 5.67
C ASP A 175 9.18 16.73 4.19
N LEU A 176 8.67 17.88 3.75
CA LEU A 176 8.98 18.41 2.40
C LEU A 176 10.44 18.87 2.31
N SER A 177 11.02 19.38 3.42
CA SER A 177 12.45 19.68 3.50
C SER A 177 13.28 18.40 3.53
N ASP A 178 12.81 17.36 4.20
CA ASP A 178 13.50 16.05 4.26
C ASP A 178 13.46 15.31 2.91
N ASP A 179 12.36 15.39 2.14
CA ASP A 179 12.30 14.83 0.78
C ASP A 179 13.22 15.61 -0.20
N GLU A 180 13.31 16.95 -0.06
CA GLU A 180 14.25 17.78 -0.83
C GLU A 180 15.71 17.54 -0.40
N GLU A 181 15.95 17.30 0.88
CA GLU A 181 17.28 16.98 1.41
C GLU A 181 17.73 15.59 0.98
N LEU A 182 16.81 14.59 0.99
CA LEU A 182 17.07 13.26 0.43
C LEU A 182 17.34 13.30 -1.08
N GLU A 183 16.63 14.13 -1.83
CA GLU A 183 16.85 14.31 -3.27
C GLU A 183 18.22 14.97 -3.54
N LYS A 184 18.61 15.96 -2.73
CA LYS A 184 19.96 16.56 -2.78
C LYS A 184 21.06 15.55 -2.45
N ILE A 185 20.88 14.74 -1.41
CA ILE A 185 21.84 13.69 -1.03
C ILE A 185 21.97 12.64 -2.14
N GLN A 186 20.87 12.26 -2.79
CA GLN A 186 20.89 11.33 -3.93
C GLN A 186 21.59 11.93 -5.16
N LEU A 187 21.37 13.21 -5.44
CA LEU A 187 22.07 13.94 -6.50
C LEU A 187 23.58 14.07 -6.21
N GLU A 188 23.95 14.36 -4.97
CA GLU A 188 25.38 14.43 -4.57
C GLU A 188 26.04 13.05 -4.62
N GLN A 189 25.35 11.99 -4.20
CA GLN A 189 25.85 10.61 -4.34
C GLN A 189 25.98 10.19 -5.81
N GLY A 190 25.02 10.59 -6.66
CA GLY A 190 25.09 10.39 -8.10
C GLY A 190 26.30 11.08 -8.71
N ARG A 191 26.53 12.36 -8.38
CA ARG A 191 27.71 13.13 -8.82
C ARG A 191 29.01 12.50 -8.35
N ALA A 192 29.11 12.17 -7.06
CA ALA A 192 30.31 11.53 -6.51
C ALA A 192 30.62 10.16 -7.16
N THR A 193 29.59 9.45 -7.61
CA THR A 193 29.75 8.18 -8.34
C THR A 193 30.25 8.44 -9.76
N ILE A 194 29.71 9.45 -10.45
CA ILE A 194 30.14 9.88 -11.78
C ILE A 194 31.59 10.37 -11.74
N ASP A 195 31.94 11.22 -10.75
CA ASP A 195 33.31 11.73 -10.56
C ASP A 195 34.31 10.58 -10.36
N ARG A 196 33.94 9.54 -9.57
CA ARG A 196 34.77 8.34 -9.40
C ARG A 196 34.93 7.53 -10.69
N LEU A 197 33.90 7.44 -11.50
CA LEU A 197 33.96 6.74 -12.81
C LEU A 197 34.81 7.52 -13.81
N VAL A 198 34.76 8.85 -13.78
CA VAL A 198 35.61 9.74 -14.59
C VAL A 198 37.06 9.62 -14.13
N GLU A 199 37.35 9.62 -12.82
CA GLU A 199 38.70 9.39 -12.27
C GLU A 199 39.26 8.00 -12.61
N ALA A 200 38.40 6.98 -12.68
CA ALA A 200 38.78 5.62 -13.08
C ALA A 200 39.02 5.48 -14.59
N ASN A 201 38.90 6.55 -15.37
CA ASN A 201 39.08 6.56 -16.83
C ASN A 201 38.03 5.70 -17.60
N ASP A 202 36.91 5.39 -16.96
CA ASP A 202 35.81 4.60 -17.56
C ASP A 202 34.83 5.46 -18.40
N PHE A 203 34.89 6.80 -18.27
CA PHE A 203 34.04 7.75 -19.00
C PHE A 203 34.85 8.88 -19.64
N ASP A 204 34.46 9.28 -20.85
CA ASP A 204 35.02 10.43 -21.55
C ASP A 204 34.64 11.74 -20.81
N PRO A 205 35.59 12.65 -20.51
CA PRO A 205 35.32 13.87 -19.74
C PRO A 205 34.28 14.79 -20.39
N GLU A 206 34.04 14.70 -21.68
CA GLU A 206 32.99 15.48 -22.36
C GLU A 206 31.56 15.12 -21.91
N VAL A 207 31.34 13.91 -21.37
CA VAL A 207 30.01 13.46 -20.90
C VAL A 207 29.68 14.01 -19.51
N SER A 208 30.70 14.35 -18.71
CA SER A 208 30.51 14.89 -17.35
C SER A 208 30.04 16.35 -17.33
N GLU A 209 30.30 17.12 -18.41
CA GLU A 209 29.85 18.51 -18.50
C GLU A 209 28.37 18.67 -18.98
N MET A 210 27.75 17.58 -19.46
CA MET A 210 26.36 17.60 -19.96
C MET A 210 25.30 17.17 -18.93
N LEU A 211 25.71 16.78 -17.73
CA LEU A 211 24.82 16.33 -16.64
C LEU A 211 24.87 17.29 -15.44
#